data_38b9971c5d54a18eac3d87edf9755bbb
#
_entry.id   38b9971c5d54a18eac3d87edf9755bbb
#
_cell.length_a   1.000
_cell.length_b   1.000
_cell.length_c   1.000
_cell.angle_alpha   90.00
_cell.angle_beta   90.00
_cell.angle_gamma   90.00
#
_symmetry.space_group_name_H-M   'P 1'
#
loop_
_entity.id
_entity.type
_entity.pdbx_description
1 polymer ?
#
loop_
_entity_poly.entity_id
_entity_poly.type
_entity_poly.pdbx_seq_one_letter_code
_entity_poly.pdbx_strand_id
1 'polypeptide(L)'
;MVCYQNMTTIYGVMGDKKGLEQAQADIAKLNMTDAKADTQVEYWVAKGNNANYKKKYDEMLAAYLKADEIIEKLYRNNPSQYKIERITIYQLLAAAYYELDRYVEAVDADEEGLAIFNTLPDEEQSTQRELYYNLYYNLYQCYYYTQQHNEAYDAIEKIHPFLKTEASEYAINIWFTALNAAYNLGRYEILKYSEEIIETLKACQDNKAVYSQVNACYAFLGALFFNTGHVDTALYFYDLSDKCATQHGHVRMLAYNKLNRLSLNLTGHRAQEVVADAPAIETELKKREGDNDSFAQLKYIQMMAYMMLGQWNEANRISQLMNQMPPQDAAVGRARALLAQAVLCIHTKQEAKPYFDRFMTEAEDARRSSLFMYHELMADYYFVCLYYAMQNKQYKQASEITAKLADVMNNLTEESPIRGVYMQIQFLNKCGDLAYFTHHYQKALDIYESTISLFYEYHANSKVQCYTYMYDWVSTLLLDNDFYKAEQTMRQMGTARQGIIQQAFILALHVLHTDVQAGKELVAHLKTRKLYKSEEFYAPVLLLYSKQMKDRIGQDYQPTLNLLIQLLS
;
A
#
# COMPACT_ATOMS: atom_id res chain seq x y z
N MET A 1 21.49 45.84 12.98
CA MET A 1 20.64 44.69 12.75
C MET A 1 21.45 43.45 12.38
N VAL A 2 22.11 43.39 11.23
CA VAL A 2 22.87 42.22 10.74
C VAL A 2 23.81 41.60 11.80
N CYS A 3 24.56 42.42 12.57
CA CYS A 3 25.40 41.91 13.65
C CYS A 3 24.63 41.15 14.73
N TYR A 4 23.47 41.67 15.14
CA TYR A 4 22.66 40.99 16.15
C TYR A 4 21.97 39.75 15.63
N GLN A 5 21.56 39.74 14.35
CA GLN A 5 21.04 38.51 13.70
C GLN A 5 22.09 37.44 13.62
N ASN A 6 23.31 37.76 13.17
CA ASN A 6 24.41 36.82 13.14
C ASN A 6 24.76 36.31 14.55
N MET A 7 24.73 37.18 15.57
CA MET A 7 24.93 36.79 16.96
C MET A 7 23.84 35.80 17.46
N THR A 8 22.56 36.06 17.15
CA THR A 8 21.48 35.16 17.54
C THR A 8 21.63 33.78 16.88
N THR A 9 22.00 33.72 15.60
CA THR A 9 22.27 32.48 14.88
C THR A 9 23.46 31.74 15.49
N ILE A 10 24.60 32.43 15.73
CA ILE A 10 25.80 31.85 16.31
C ILE A 10 25.53 31.31 17.72
N TYR A 11 24.92 32.08 18.59
CA TYR A 11 24.58 31.64 19.94
C TYR A 11 23.57 30.50 19.96
N GLY A 12 22.62 30.47 19.01
CA GLY A 12 21.67 29.35 18.82
C GLY A 12 22.41 28.04 18.47
N VAL A 13 23.29 28.09 17.48
CA VAL A 13 24.12 26.94 17.06
C VAL A 13 25.08 26.46 18.17
N MET A 14 25.65 27.40 18.93
CA MET A 14 26.55 27.11 20.05
C MET A 14 25.81 26.61 21.32
N GLY A 15 24.48 26.70 21.37
CA GLY A 15 23.68 26.38 22.55
C GLY A 15 23.90 27.36 23.71
N ASP A 16 24.48 28.55 23.46
CA ASP A 16 24.69 29.59 24.46
C ASP A 16 23.41 30.40 24.72
N LYS A 17 22.58 29.88 25.63
CA LYS A 17 21.30 30.49 25.99
C LYS A 17 21.42 31.91 26.49
N LYS A 18 22.46 32.25 27.26
CA LYS A 18 22.65 33.62 27.82
C LYS A 18 23.03 34.62 26.74
N GLY A 19 23.97 34.25 25.87
CA GLY A 19 24.35 35.08 24.72
C GLY A 19 23.16 35.31 23.79
N LEU A 20 22.38 34.27 23.54
CA LEU A 20 21.16 34.36 22.72
C LEU A 20 20.11 35.29 23.35
N GLU A 21 19.79 35.13 24.63
CA GLU A 21 18.84 36.01 25.37
C GLU A 21 19.30 37.47 25.38
N GLN A 22 20.59 37.71 25.55
CA GLN A 22 21.14 39.08 25.53
C GLN A 22 21.02 39.71 24.13
N ALA A 23 21.42 39.01 23.08
CA ALA A 23 21.29 39.51 21.72
C ALA A 23 19.84 39.81 21.34
N GLN A 24 18.92 38.94 21.76
CA GLN A 24 17.47 39.14 21.58
C GLN A 24 16.93 40.34 22.35
N ALA A 25 17.39 40.56 23.58
CA ALA A 25 16.99 41.71 24.39
C ALA A 25 17.49 43.03 23.75
N ASP A 26 18.66 43.02 23.13
CA ASP A 26 19.23 44.18 22.48
C ASP A 26 18.48 44.50 21.16
N ILE A 27 18.10 43.51 20.38
CA ILE A 27 17.20 43.69 19.23
C ILE A 27 15.88 44.34 19.64
N ALA A 28 15.27 43.90 20.74
CA ALA A 28 13.99 44.42 21.23
C ALA A 28 14.04 45.91 21.65
N LYS A 29 15.23 46.44 21.96
CA LYS A 29 15.45 47.83 22.36
C LYS A 29 15.66 48.79 21.18
N LEU A 30 15.85 48.27 19.96
CA LEU A 30 16.11 49.11 18.78
C LEU A 30 14.86 49.92 18.41
N ASN A 31 15.03 51.23 18.27
CA ASN A 31 13.98 52.08 17.70
C ASN A 31 14.14 52.11 16.18
N MET A 32 13.16 51.56 15.46
CA MET A 32 13.19 51.40 14.01
C MET A 32 12.28 52.40 13.26
N THR A 33 11.70 53.38 13.95
CA THR A 33 10.72 54.32 13.35
C THR A 33 11.30 55.12 12.17
N ASP A 34 12.56 55.52 12.26
CA ASP A 34 13.26 56.29 11.22
C ASP A 34 14.21 55.45 10.36
N ALA A 35 14.18 54.14 10.50
CA ALA A 35 15.03 53.25 9.72
C ALA A 35 14.52 53.08 8.28
N LYS A 36 15.45 52.76 7.34
CA LYS A 36 15.07 52.41 5.97
C LYS A 36 14.12 51.20 5.98
N ALA A 37 13.24 51.11 4.99
CA ALA A 37 12.20 50.07 4.92
C ALA A 37 12.82 48.64 4.92
N ASP A 38 13.93 48.41 4.21
CA ASP A 38 14.63 47.13 4.23
C ASP A 38 15.06 46.73 5.64
N THR A 39 15.64 47.66 6.39
CA THR A 39 16.07 47.44 7.78
C THR A 39 14.88 47.20 8.71
N GLN A 40 13.73 47.80 8.43
CA GLN A 40 12.50 47.53 9.19
C GLN A 40 11.99 46.09 8.91
N VAL A 41 12.03 45.61 7.66
CA VAL A 41 11.71 44.18 7.33
C VAL A 41 12.59 43.23 8.12
N GLU A 42 13.93 43.43 8.05
CA GLU A 42 14.89 42.59 8.80
C GLU A 42 14.60 42.61 10.32
N TYR A 43 14.26 43.74 10.89
CA TYR A 43 13.89 43.85 12.31
C TYR A 43 12.67 43.02 12.67
N TRP A 44 11.59 43.13 11.87
CA TRP A 44 10.37 42.38 12.15
C TRP A 44 10.56 40.87 11.94
N VAL A 45 11.33 40.46 10.95
CA VAL A 45 11.71 39.05 10.75
C VAL A 45 12.49 38.53 11.97
N ALA A 46 13.50 39.25 12.43
CA ALA A 46 14.29 38.87 13.61
C ALA A 46 13.42 38.78 14.88
N LYS A 47 12.44 39.66 15.02
CA LYS A 47 11.50 39.65 16.14
C LYS A 47 10.56 38.46 16.07
N GLY A 48 10.10 38.10 14.89
CA GLY A 48 9.29 36.89 14.66
C GLY A 48 10.09 35.60 14.97
N ASN A 49 11.33 35.50 14.48
CA ASN A 49 12.21 34.36 14.78
C ASN A 49 12.48 34.22 16.29
N ASN A 50 12.64 35.32 17.01
CA ASN A 50 12.78 35.29 18.46
C ASN A 50 11.50 34.83 19.17
N ALA A 51 10.33 35.25 18.69
CA ALA A 51 9.05 34.77 19.22
C ALA A 51 8.87 33.27 18.96
N ASN A 52 9.23 32.78 17.78
CA ASN A 52 9.25 31.35 17.44
C ASN A 52 10.12 30.57 18.41
N TYR A 53 11.36 31.00 18.62
CA TYR A 53 12.26 30.34 19.59
C TYR A 53 11.65 30.21 21.00
N LYS A 54 10.87 31.22 21.39
CA LYS A 54 10.15 31.25 22.68
C LYS A 54 8.78 30.55 22.65
N LYS A 55 8.41 29.94 21.51
CA LYS A 55 7.11 29.32 21.27
C LYS A 55 5.91 30.25 21.48
N LYS A 56 6.10 31.53 21.16
CA LYS A 56 5.06 32.57 21.24
C LYS A 56 4.51 32.83 19.85
N TYR A 57 3.71 31.93 19.36
CA TYR A 57 3.32 31.87 17.95
C TYR A 57 2.43 33.02 17.51
N ASP A 58 1.60 33.57 18.40
CA ASP A 58 0.83 34.83 18.10
C ASP A 58 1.75 36.05 17.94
N GLU A 59 2.79 36.18 18.79
CA GLU A 59 3.78 37.25 18.66
C GLU A 59 4.64 37.05 17.39
N MET A 60 4.95 35.79 17.02
CA MET A 60 5.63 35.42 15.79
C MET A 60 4.83 35.85 14.55
N LEU A 61 3.57 35.46 14.47
CA LEU A 61 2.68 35.82 13.37
C LEU A 61 2.52 37.35 13.25
N ALA A 62 2.27 38.03 14.37
CA ALA A 62 2.13 39.48 14.37
C ALA A 62 3.38 40.20 13.87
N ALA A 63 4.58 39.68 14.18
CA ALA A 63 5.84 40.25 13.69
C ALA A 63 6.01 40.02 12.18
N TYR A 64 5.73 38.82 11.67
CA TYR A 64 5.83 38.54 10.24
C TYR A 64 4.79 39.27 9.40
N LEU A 65 3.57 39.48 9.91
CA LEU A 65 2.58 40.36 9.27
C LEU A 65 3.06 41.82 9.14
N LYS A 66 3.83 42.33 10.11
CA LYS A 66 4.45 43.65 10.00
C LYS A 66 5.57 43.70 8.95
N ALA A 67 6.36 42.64 8.85
CA ALA A 67 7.34 42.50 7.77
C ALA A 67 6.63 42.44 6.40
N ASP A 68 5.52 41.73 6.31
CA ASP A 68 4.70 41.57 5.12
C ASP A 68 4.14 42.92 4.62
N GLU A 69 3.55 43.74 5.51
CA GLU A 69 3.06 45.08 5.16
C GLU A 69 4.12 45.99 4.53
N ILE A 70 5.38 45.81 4.93
CA ILE A 70 6.49 46.64 4.44
C ILE A 70 7.03 46.06 3.12
N ILE A 71 7.31 44.77 3.08
CA ILE A 71 7.88 44.12 1.88
C ILE A 71 6.89 44.19 0.70
N GLU A 72 5.60 44.09 0.94
CA GLU A 72 4.58 44.22 -0.09
C GLU A 72 4.67 45.57 -0.81
N LYS A 73 4.88 46.68 -0.07
CA LYS A 73 5.06 48.00 -0.66
C LYS A 73 6.35 48.10 -1.46
N LEU A 74 7.44 47.52 -0.95
CA LEU A 74 8.73 47.48 -1.65
C LEU A 74 8.63 46.66 -2.93
N TYR A 75 8.02 45.47 -2.85
CA TYR A 75 7.80 44.57 -3.97
C TYR A 75 6.94 45.21 -5.07
N ARG A 76 5.83 45.89 -4.72
CA ARG A 76 5.00 46.59 -5.71
C ARG A 76 5.76 47.71 -6.44
N ASN A 77 6.67 48.38 -5.75
CA ASN A 77 7.45 49.46 -6.35
C ASN A 77 8.61 48.93 -7.22
N ASN A 78 9.22 47.84 -6.83
CA ASN A 78 10.35 47.22 -7.56
C ASN A 78 10.31 45.68 -7.44
N PRO A 79 9.45 45.00 -8.21
CA PRO A 79 9.31 43.54 -8.13
C PRO A 79 10.60 42.79 -8.38
N SER A 80 11.41 43.22 -9.33
CA SER A 80 12.66 42.51 -9.69
C SER A 80 13.69 42.47 -8.57
N GLN A 81 13.66 43.45 -7.68
CA GLN A 81 14.62 43.56 -6.57
C GLN A 81 14.18 42.75 -5.35
N TYR A 82 12.88 42.60 -5.10
CA TYR A 82 12.33 42.12 -3.83
C TYR A 82 11.59 40.77 -3.95
N LYS A 83 11.74 40.04 -5.07
CA LYS A 83 11.08 38.75 -5.25
C LYS A 83 11.47 37.73 -4.18
N ILE A 84 12.78 37.59 -3.93
CA ILE A 84 13.30 36.58 -2.98
C ILE A 84 12.85 36.90 -1.56
N GLU A 85 12.97 38.17 -1.15
CA GLU A 85 12.51 38.63 0.17
C GLU A 85 11.00 38.42 0.32
N ARG A 86 10.21 38.68 -0.73
CA ARG A 86 8.76 38.48 -0.72
C ARG A 86 8.42 37.00 -0.52
N ILE A 87 9.06 36.08 -1.27
CA ILE A 87 8.90 34.64 -1.12
C ILE A 87 9.27 34.18 0.30
N THR A 88 10.40 34.69 0.82
CA THR A 88 10.86 34.39 2.19
C THR A 88 9.83 34.77 3.24
N ILE A 89 9.19 35.96 3.10
CA ILE A 89 8.15 36.39 4.04
C ILE A 89 6.92 35.48 3.96
N TYR A 90 6.49 35.06 2.77
CA TYR A 90 5.40 34.11 2.62
C TYR A 90 5.72 32.75 3.31
N GLN A 91 6.92 32.19 3.11
CA GLN A 91 7.36 30.99 3.79
C GLN A 91 7.36 31.13 5.32
N LEU A 92 7.78 32.30 5.86
CA LEU A 92 7.76 32.56 7.29
C LEU A 92 6.31 32.73 7.83
N LEU A 93 5.41 33.34 7.07
CA LEU A 93 3.99 33.45 7.41
C LEU A 93 3.35 32.04 7.43
N ALA A 94 3.61 31.21 6.42
CA ALA A 94 3.11 29.85 6.36
C ALA A 94 3.55 29.05 7.59
N ALA A 95 4.83 29.12 7.96
CA ALA A 95 5.33 28.49 9.17
C ALA A 95 4.64 29.00 10.45
N ALA A 96 4.34 30.31 10.53
CA ALA A 96 3.63 30.88 11.68
C ALA A 96 2.16 30.43 11.74
N TYR A 97 1.48 30.38 10.61
CA TYR A 97 0.12 29.85 10.50
C TYR A 97 0.06 28.37 10.86
N TYR A 98 1.03 27.57 10.39
CA TYR A 98 1.13 26.16 10.73
C TYR A 98 1.23 25.91 12.24
N GLU A 99 2.11 26.65 12.93
CA GLU A 99 2.28 26.54 14.39
C GLU A 99 1.04 26.97 15.20
N LEU A 100 0.10 27.66 14.57
CA LEU A 100 -1.20 28.08 15.13
C LEU A 100 -2.36 27.19 14.65
N ASP A 101 -2.09 26.04 14.04
CA ASP A 101 -3.08 25.12 13.45
C ASP A 101 -3.98 25.76 12.37
N ARG A 102 -3.53 26.88 11.77
CA ARG A 102 -4.21 27.60 10.71
C ARG A 102 -3.72 27.13 9.34
N TYR A 103 -3.98 25.86 9.05
CA TYR A 103 -3.39 25.17 7.89
C TYR A 103 -3.85 25.74 6.54
N VAL A 104 -5.07 26.25 6.43
CA VAL A 104 -5.58 26.83 5.17
C VAL A 104 -4.79 28.10 4.83
N GLU A 105 -4.64 29.01 5.79
CA GLU A 105 -3.87 30.23 5.59
C GLU A 105 -2.37 29.96 5.38
N ALA A 106 -1.86 28.87 5.94
CA ALA A 106 -0.49 28.42 5.69
C ALA A 106 -0.31 27.98 4.23
N VAL A 107 -1.26 27.17 3.70
CA VAL A 107 -1.26 26.76 2.29
C VAL A 107 -1.34 27.97 1.37
N ASP A 108 -2.28 28.90 1.61
CA ASP A 108 -2.43 30.12 0.80
C ASP A 108 -1.11 30.93 0.73
N ALA A 109 -0.42 31.08 1.87
CA ALA A 109 0.86 31.79 1.91
C ALA A 109 1.96 31.08 1.12
N ASP A 110 2.13 29.75 1.26
CA ASP A 110 3.14 29.01 0.51
C ASP A 110 2.83 28.96 -1.00
N GLU A 111 1.56 28.85 -1.39
CA GLU A 111 1.15 28.91 -2.80
C GLU A 111 1.44 30.28 -3.44
N GLU A 112 1.19 31.37 -2.73
CA GLU A 112 1.57 32.72 -3.17
C GLU A 112 3.10 32.83 -3.31
N GLY A 113 3.86 32.32 -2.35
CA GLY A 113 5.31 32.21 -2.43
C GLY A 113 5.79 31.45 -3.66
N LEU A 114 5.21 30.28 -3.93
CA LEU A 114 5.51 29.45 -5.11
C LEU A 114 5.11 30.13 -6.42
N ALA A 115 3.99 30.85 -6.45
CA ALA A 115 3.58 31.60 -7.63
C ALA A 115 4.65 32.64 -8.03
N ILE A 116 5.23 33.34 -7.07
CA ILE A 116 6.35 34.27 -7.33
C ILE A 116 7.62 33.50 -7.70
N PHE A 117 7.96 32.41 -6.98
CA PHE A 117 9.14 31.58 -7.23
C PHE A 117 9.19 31.09 -8.69
N ASN A 118 8.07 30.62 -9.21
CA ASN A 118 7.94 30.14 -10.59
C ASN A 118 8.14 31.25 -11.65
N THR A 119 8.15 32.51 -11.26
CA THR A 119 8.50 33.63 -12.15
C THR A 119 9.98 33.99 -12.14
N LEU A 120 10.80 33.35 -11.31
CA LEU A 120 12.24 33.53 -11.30
C LEU A 120 12.87 32.89 -12.54
N PRO A 121 13.98 33.44 -13.08
CA PRO A 121 14.78 32.77 -14.08
C PRO A 121 15.34 31.42 -13.56
N ASP A 122 15.52 30.44 -14.42
CA ASP A 122 16.00 29.08 -14.05
C ASP A 122 17.32 29.12 -13.26
N GLU A 123 18.23 30.05 -13.58
CA GLU A 123 19.50 30.25 -12.87
C GLU A 123 19.25 30.71 -11.43
N GLU A 124 18.32 31.63 -11.21
CA GLU A 124 17.95 32.08 -9.87
C GLU A 124 17.21 30.98 -9.09
N GLN A 125 16.27 30.27 -9.72
CA GLN A 125 15.59 29.14 -9.09
C GLN A 125 16.61 28.09 -8.60
N SER A 126 17.62 27.80 -9.42
CA SER A 126 18.65 26.81 -9.07
C SER A 126 19.52 27.23 -7.86
N THR A 127 19.66 28.53 -7.60
CA THR A 127 20.38 29.07 -6.43
C THR A 127 19.50 29.12 -5.18
N GLN A 128 18.16 29.17 -5.33
CA GLN A 128 17.19 29.26 -4.24
C GLN A 128 16.52 27.92 -3.91
N ARG A 129 17.23 26.81 -4.08
CA ARG A 129 16.70 25.45 -3.85
C ARG A 129 16.15 25.23 -2.44
N GLU A 130 16.82 25.77 -1.42
CA GLU A 130 16.40 25.65 -0.03
C GLU A 130 15.05 26.32 0.21
N LEU A 131 14.83 27.50 -0.39
CA LEU A 131 13.57 28.22 -0.29
C LEU A 131 12.42 27.44 -0.97
N TYR A 132 12.67 26.89 -2.17
CA TYR A 132 11.75 26.02 -2.88
C TYR A 132 11.37 24.78 -2.03
N TYR A 133 12.38 24.15 -1.47
CA TYR A 133 12.20 22.99 -0.60
C TYR A 133 11.33 23.33 0.62
N ASN A 134 11.63 24.44 1.32
CA ASN A 134 10.89 24.85 2.51
C ASN A 134 9.41 25.13 2.21
N LEU A 135 9.10 25.78 1.08
CA LEU A 135 7.72 26.02 0.65
C LEU A 135 6.95 24.70 0.46
N TYR A 136 7.51 23.75 -0.30
CA TYR A 136 6.84 22.47 -0.51
C TYR A 136 6.80 21.60 0.75
N TYR A 137 7.77 21.73 1.64
CA TYR A 137 7.76 21.03 2.91
C TYR A 137 6.63 21.53 3.84
N ASN A 138 6.44 22.83 3.93
CA ASN A 138 5.31 23.39 4.67
C ASN A 138 3.97 22.95 4.06
N LEU A 139 3.84 23.07 2.73
CA LEU A 139 2.64 22.60 2.01
C LEU A 139 2.35 21.13 2.33
N TYR A 140 3.35 20.28 2.23
CA TYR A 140 3.22 18.87 2.56
C TYR A 140 2.67 18.67 3.99
N GLN A 141 3.21 19.39 4.98
CA GLN A 141 2.75 19.30 6.36
C GLN A 141 1.30 19.77 6.51
N CYS A 142 0.94 20.91 5.92
CA CYS A 142 -0.41 21.44 5.96
C CYS A 142 -1.42 20.51 5.28
N TYR A 143 -1.12 20.00 4.09
CA TYR A 143 -1.95 19.04 3.38
C TYR A 143 -2.12 17.72 4.15
N TYR A 144 -1.07 17.26 4.83
CA TYR A 144 -1.16 16.05 5.66
C TYR A 144 -2.15 16.26 6.84
N TYR A 145 -2.06 17.37 7.57
CA TYR A 145 -2.96 17.66 8.70
C TYR A 145 -4.39 17.96 8.25
N THR A 146 -4.59 18.51 7.08
CA THR A 146 -5.92 18.75 6.49
C THR A 146 -6.49 17.55 5.74
N GLN A 147 -5.82 16.38 5.81
CA GLN A 147 -6.20 15.13 5.13
C GLN A 147 -6.27 15.26 3.59
N GLN A 148 -5.61 16.24 3.02
CA GLN A 148 -5.41 16.39 1.58
C GLN A 148 -4.21 15.56 1.13
N HIS A 149 -4.37 14.23 1.19
CA HIS A 149 -3.24 13.30 1.05
C HIS A 149 -2.64 13.27 -0.35
N ASN A 150 -3.43 13.53 -1.40
CA ASN A 150 -2.92 13.58 -2.77
C ASN A 150 -1.96 14.77 -2.93
N GLU A 151 -2.38 15.94 -2.49
CA GLU A 151 -1.61 17.18 -2.51
C GLU A 151 -0.36 17.06 -1.64
N ALA A 152 -0.48 16.40 -0.48
CA ALA A 152 0.67 16.08 0.37
C ALA A 152 1.69 15.19 -0.35
N TYR A 153 1.21 14.15 -1.04
CA TYR A 153 2.09 13.27 -1.82
C TYR A 153 2.75 14.01 -2.99
N ASP A 154 2.02 14.83 -3.72
CA ASP A 154 2.56 15.62 -4.83
C ASP A 154 3.62 16.63 -4.35
N ALA A 155 3.44 17.22 -3.17
CA ALA A 155 4.44 18.07 -2.53
C ALA A 155 5.73 17.28 -2.21
N ILE A 156 5.62 16.04 -1.73
CA ILE A 156 6.77 15.16 -1.49
C ILE A 156 7.53 14.86 -2.78
N GLU A 157 6.86 14.58 -3.89
CA GLU A 157 7.50 14.38 -5.20
C GLU A 157 8.35 15.59 -5.62
N LYS A 158 7.94 16.80 -5.25
CA LYS A 158 8.70 18.02 -5.52
C LYS A 158 9.94 18.20 -4.65
N ILE A 159 9.90 17.73 -3.40
CA ILE A 159 11.05 17.80 -2.49
C ILE A 159 12.00 16.59 -2.59
N HIS A 160 11.59 15.51 -3.22
CA HIS A 160 12.38 14.30 -3.38
C HIS A 160 13.82 14.54 -3.85
N PRO A 161 14.12 15.42 -4.85
CA PRO A 161 15.49 15.66 -5.29
C PRO A 161 16.44 16.15 -4.19
N PHE A 162 15.91 16.75 -3.13
CA PHE A 162 16.69 17.25 -1.98
C PHE A 162 16.96 16.15 -0.95
N LEU A 163 16.15 15.08 -0.92
CA LEU A 163 16.31 13.97 0.02
C LEU A 163 17.42 13.01 -0.34
N LYS A 164 17.85 12.99 -1.61
CA LYS A 164 18.88 12.07 -2.14
C LYS A 164 20.25 12.16 -1.46
N THR A 165 20.55 13.27 -0.81
CA THR A 165 21.88 13.56 -0.25
C THR A 165 21.89 13.61 1.27
N GLU A 166 20.76 13.47 1.94
CA GLU A 166 20.65 13.63 3.39
C GLU A 166 20.23 12.34 4.12
N ALA A 167 21.19 11.72 4.80
CA ALA A 167 20.89 10.74 5.84
C ALA A 167 20.61 11.48 7.17
N SER A 168 19.47 12.18 7.25
CA SER A 168 19.08 12.99 8.42
C SER A 168 17.77 12.49 9.04
N GLU A 169 17.55 12.84 10.31
CA GLU A 169 16.24 12.62 10.99
C GLU A 169 15.09 13.21 10.19
N TYR A 170 15.34 14.30 9.53
CA TYR A 170 14.42 15.03 8.71
C TYR A 170 14.00 14.22 7.47
N ALA A 171 14.97 13.66 6.72
CA ALA A 171 14.70 12.79 5.58
C ALA A 171 13.88 11.56 5.98
N ILE A 172 14.16 10.96 7.15
CA ILE A 172 13.39 9.84 7.67
C ILE A 172 11.93 10.22 7.93
N ASN A 173 11.66 11.37 8.53
CA ASN A 173 10.29 11.82 8.81
C ASN A 173 9.50 12.07 7.51
N ILE A 174 10.14 12.62 6.49
CA ILE A 174 9.52 12.80 5.17
C ILE A 174 9.22 11.44 4.53
N TRP A 175 10.19 10.52 4.48
CA TRP A 175 9.97 9.19 3.93
C TRP A 175 8.90 8.40 4.69
N PHE A 176 8.88 8.50 6.02
CA PHE A 176 7.82 7.90 6.83
C PHE A 176 6.44 8.38 6.40
N THR A 177 6.26 9.69 6.26
CA THR A 177 4.97 10.24 5.87
C THR A 177 4.64 9.95 4.41
N ALA A 178 5.63 10.01 3.52
CA ALA A 178 5.46 9.64 2.11
C ALA A 178 4.97 8.21 1.95
N LEU A 179 5.62 7.26 2.65
CA LEU A 179 5.23 5.85 2.61
C LEU A 179 3.86 5.60 3.25
N ASN A 180 3.55 6.30 4.35
CA ASN A 180 2.22 6.23 4.97
C ASN A 180 1.14 6.77 4.04
N ALA A 181 1.34 7.96 3.45
CA ALA A 181 0.42 8.52 2.48
C ALA A 181 0.25 7.61 1.26
N ALA A 182 1.36 7.13 0.69
CA ALA A 182 1.34 6.20 -0.44
C ALA A 182 0.55 4.92 -0.13
N TYR A 183 0.74 4.34 1.05
CA TYR A 183 -0.01 3.16 1.48
C TYR A 183 -1.51 3.43 1.56
N ASN A 184 -1.90 4.54 2.18
CA ASN A 184 -3.32 4.89 2.37
C ASN A 184 -4.02 5.33 1.06
N LEU A 185 -3.28 5.91 0.12
CA LEU A 185 -3.80 6.40 -1.15
C LEU A 185 -3.64 5.40 -2.31
N GLY A 186 -2.88 4.31 -2.12
CA GLY A 186 -2.53 3.40 -3.20
C GLY A 186 -1.51 3.97 -4.21
N ARG A 187 -0.65 4.91 -3.78
CA ARG A 187 0.40 5.51 -4.62
C ARG A 187 1.66 4.62 -4.65
N TYR A 188 1.54 3.48 -5.32
CA TYR A 188 2.61 2.46 -5.39
C TYR A 188 3.84 2.92 -6.16
N GLU A 189 3.77 4.02 -6.92
CA GLU A 189 4.85 4.65 -7.66
C GLU A 189 6.02 5.08 -6.76
N ILE A 190 5.78 5.29 -5.47
CA ILE A 190 6.83 5.56 -4.48
C ILE A 190 7.89 4.45 -4.42
N LEU A 191 7.54 3.22 -4.82
CA LEU A 191 8.45 2.08 -4.84
C LEU A 191 9.63 2.27 -5.82
N LYS A 192 9.52 3.20 -6.78
CA LYS A 192 10.65 3.61 -7.65
C LYS A 192 11.83 4.18 -6.85
N TYR A 193 11.56 4.72 -5.64
CA TYR A 193 12.57 5.28 -4.73
C TYR A 193 13.04 4.29 -3.66
N SER A 194 12.64 3.03 -3.73
CA SER A 194 12.91 2.03 -2.67
C SER A 194 14.39 1.90 -2.33
N GLU A 195 15.31 1.96 -3.30
CA GLU A 195 16.75 1.87 -3.07
C GLU A 195 17.25 3.08 -2.25
N GLU A 196 16.85 4.29 -2.62
CA GLU A 196 17.23 5.53 -1.92
C GLU A 196 16.67 5.55 -0.50
N ILE A 197 15.41 5.13 -0.34
CA ILE A 197 14.77 4.99 0.97
C ILE A 197 15.57 4.01 1.84
N ILE A 198 15.93 2.84 1.31
CA ILE A 198 16.71 1.83 2.04
C ILE A 198 18.08 2.37 2.49
N GLU A 199 18.77 3.11 1.64
CA GLU A 199 20.06 3.72 1.99
C GLU A 199 19.90 4.71 3.14
N THR A 200 18.90 5.59 3.08
CA THR A 200 18.59 6.54 4.15
C THR A 200 18.21 5.81 5.46
N LEU A 201 17.36 4.77 5.39
CA LEU A 201 16.96 3.99 6.55
C LEU A 201 18.16 3.28 7.21
N LYS A 202 19.07 2.70 6.42
CA LYS A 202 20.28 2.04 6.93
C LYS A 202 21.23 3.03 7.62
N ALA A 203 21.39 4.22 7.05
CA ALA A 203 22.23 5.25 7.65
C ALA A 203 21.70 5.77 8.99
N CYS A 204 20.40 5.73 9.21
CA CYS A 204 19.74 6.24 10.43
C CYS A 204 19.24 5.13 11.38
N GLN A 205 19.50 3.85 11.10
CA GLN A 205 18.92 2.72 11.84
C GLN A 205 19.26 2.70 13.35
N ASP A 206 20.40 3.25 13.74
CA ASP A 206 20.87 3.30 15.13
C ASP A 206 20.53 4.64 15.82
N ASN A 207 19.90 5.58 15.12
CA ASN A 207 19.52 6.87 15.67
C ASN A 207 18.23 6.74 16.50
N LYS A 208 18.37 6.90 17.83
CA LYS A 208 17.28 6.77 18.79
C LYS A 208 16.14 7.78 18.58
N ALA A 209 16.40 8.93 17.95
CA ALA A 209 15.37 9.95 17.73
C ALA A 209 14.34 9.52 16.68
N VAL A 210 14.74 8.68 15.70
CA VAL A 210 13.89 8.28 14.56
C VAL A 210 13.75 6.77 14.36
N TYR A 211 14.24 5.94 15.29
CA TYR A 211 14.19 4.48 15.09
C TYR A 211 12.75 3.94 14.92
N SER A 212 11.75 4.59 15.51
CA SER A 212 10.35 4.19 15.33
C SER A 212 9.85 4.45 13.93
N GLN A 213 10.24 5.58 13.33
CA GLN A 213 9.94 5.92 11.94
C GLN A 213 10.69 5.01 10.98
N VAL A 214 11.99 4.75 11.22
CA VAL A 214 12.78 3.78 10.43
C VAL A 214 12.09 2.42 10.41
N ASN A 215 11.66 1.95 11.57
CA ASN A 215 10.95 0.68 11.69
C ASN A 215 9.62 0.68 10.92
N ALA A 216 8.83 1.73 11.06
CA ALA A 216 7.57 1.87 10.35
C ALA A 216 7.77 1.99 8.82
N CYS A 217 8.83 2.66 8.36
CA CYS A 217 9.17 2.71 6.94
C CYS A 217 9.43 1.32 6.36
N TYR A 218 10.18 0.46 7.06
CA TYR A 218 10.35 -0.93 6.62
C TYR A 218 9.02 -1.68 6.56
N ALA A 219 8.13 -1.50 7.55
CA ALA A 219 6.81 -2.13 7.54
C ALA A 219 5.93 -1.64 6.39
N PHE A 220 5.93 -0.33 6.08
CA PHE A 220 5.21 0.23 4.94
C PHE A 220 5.77 -0.26 3.61
N LEU A 221 7.09 -0.30 3.43
CA LEU A 221 7.70 -0.91 2.23
C LEU A 221 7.24 -2.36 2.07
N GLY A 222 7.26 -3.13 3.16
CA GLY A 222 6.74 -4.50 3.15
C GLY A 222 5.29 -4.57 2.69
N ALA A 223 4.41 -3.70 3.21
CA ALA A 223 3.00 -3.67 2.85
C ALA A 223 2.77 -3.22 1.39
N LEU A 224 3.50 -2.22 0.90
CA LEU A 224 3.43 -1.74 -0.48
C LEU A 224 3.90 -2.82 -1.47
N PHE A 225 5.02 -3.49 -1.20
CA PHE A 225 5.49 -4.61 -2.02
C PHE A 225 4.53 -5.81 -1.98
N PHE A 226 3.90 -6.08 -0.83
CA PHE A 226 2.87 -7.10 -0.74
C PHE A 226 1.67 -6.78 -1.63
N ASN A 227 1.15 -5.56 -1.54
CA ASN A 227 0.00 -5.11 -2.33
C ASN A 227 0.25 -5.12 -3.85
N THR A 228 1.52 -5.06 -4.26
CA THR A 228 1.94 -5.19 -5.66
C THR A 228 2.38 -6.61 -6.04
N GLY A 229 2.14 -7.60 -5.17
CA GLY A 229 2.41 -9.02 -5.46
C GLY A 229 3.86 -9.47 -5.28
N HIS A 230 4.76 -8.60 -4.80
CA HIS A 230 6.18 -8.92 -4.59
C HIS A 230 6.41 -9.53 -3.20
N VAL A 231 5.89 -10.74 -2.99
CA VAL A 231 5.81 -11.41 -1.68
C VAL A 231 7.18 -11.60 -1.02
N ASP A 232 8.20 -12.05 -1.75
CA ASP A 232 9.54 -12.28 -1.18
C ASP A 232 10.19 -10.96 -0.71
N THR A 233 10.01 -9.90 -1.48
CA THR A 233 10.48 -8.56 -1.11
C THR A 233 9.72 -8.02 0.10
N ALA A 234 8.42 -8.24 0.17
CA ALA A 234 7.60 -7.86 1.33
C ALA A 234 8.08 -8.57 2.61
N LEU A 235 8.34 -9.88 2.53
CA LEU A 235 8.90 -10.66 3.65
C LEU A 235 10.25 -10.14 4.10
N TYR A 236 11.14 -9.81 3.17
CA TYR A 236 12.44 -9.21 3.47
C TYR A 236 12.31 -7.92 4.27
N PHE A 237 11.38 -7.03 3.89
CA PHE A 237 11.17 -5.78 4.63
C PHE A 237 10.53 -5.99 6.01
N TYR A 238 9.61 -6.95 6.15
CA TYR A 238 9.09 -7.31 7.47
C TYR A 238 10.17 -7.91 8.37
N ASP A 239 11.14 -8.67 7.83
CA ASP A 239 12.29 -9.17 8.60
C ASP A 239 13.20 -8.03 9.08
N LEU A 240 13.43 -7.01 8.23
CA LEU A 240 14.17 -5.81 8.64
C LEU A 240 13.44 -5.02 9.73
N SER A 241 12.12 -4.87 9.59
CA SER A 241 11.28 -4.21 10.59
C SER A 241 11.29 -4.98 11.92
N ASP A 242 11.17 -6.31 11.90
CA ASP A 242 11.24 -7.16 13.10
C ASP A 242 12.60 -7.06 13.80
N LYS A 243 13.69 -7.05 13.02
CA LYS A 243 15.05 -6.88 13.54
C LYS A 243 15.20 -5.52 14.23
N CYS A 244 14.77 -4.45 13.59
CA CYS A 244 14.80 -3.10 14.16
C CYS A 244 13.92 -3.01 15.41
N ALA A 245 12.68 -3.55 15.36
CA ALA A 245 11.76 -3.56 16.50
C ALA A 245 12.32 -4.33 17.70
N THR A 246 12.97 -5.47 17.47
CA THR A 246 13.59 -6.28 18.53
C THR A 246 14.78 -5.55 19.14
N GLN A 247 15.64 -4.95 18.33
CA GLN A 247 16.82 -4.21 18.78
C GLN A 247 16.45 -3.03 19.69
N HIS A 248 15.32 -2.37 19.41
CA HIS A 248 14.89 -1.17 20.14
C HIS A 248 13.71 -1.40 21.09
N GLY A 249 13.24 -2.64 21.24
CA GLY A 249 12.16 -2.99 22.18
C GLY A 249 10.75 -2.54 21.72
N HIS A 250 10.52 -2.38 20.40
CA HIS A 250 9.26 -1.93 19.82
C HIS A 250 8.22 -3.06 19.69
N VAL A 251 7.66 -3.50 20.80
CA VAL A 251 6.69 -4.61 20.86
C VAL A 251 5.45 -4.37 19.97
N ARG A 252 5.01 -3.11 19.84
CA ARG A 252 3.83 -2.78 19.01
C ARG A 252 4.08 -3.12 17.54
N MET A 253 5.24 -2.79 17.00
CA MET A 253 5.57 -3.04 15.61
C MET A 253 5.72 -4.54 15.31
N LEU A 254 6.28 -5.32 16.25
CA LEU A 254 6.35 -6.77 16.11
C LEU A 254 4.97 -7.42 15.95
N ALA A 255 3.96 -6.96 16.70
CA ALA A 255 2.61 -7.48 16.54
C ALA A 255 1.97 -7.04 15.21
N TYR A 256 2.23 -5.82 14.77
CA TYR A 256 1.76 -5.32 13.48
C TYR A 256 2.38 -6.14 12.32
N ASN A 257 3.68 -6.40 12.36
CA ASN A 257 4.35 -7.24 11.37
C ASN A 257 3.81 -8.68 11.38
N LYS A 258 3.52 -9.26 12.54
CA LYS A 258 2.86 -10.57 12.65
C LYS A 258 1.48 -10.56 11.98
N LEU A 259 0.71 -9.50 12.16
CA LEU A 259 -0.60 -9.33 11.52
C LEU A 259 -0.47 -9.26 9.99
N ASN A 260 0.49 -8.50 9.48
CA ASN A 260 0.79 -8.43 8.05
C ASN A 260 1.22 -9.80 7.48
N ARG A 261 2.01 -10.58 8.24
CA ARG A 261 2.38 -11.95 7.86
C ARG A 261 1.19 -12.91 7.84
N LEU A 262 0.19 -12.73 8.71
CA LEU A 262 -1.06 -13.49 8.62
C LEU A 262 -1.81 -13.18 7.32
N SER A 263 -1.82 -11.92 6.87
CA SER A 263 -2.39 -11.55 5.57
C SER A 263 -1.65 -12.24 4.42
N LEU A 264 -0.31 -12.30 4.49
CA LEU A 264 0.52 -13.06 3.53
C LEU A 264 0.20 -14.56 3.53
N ASN A 265 0.04 -15.16 4.72
CA ASN A 265 -0.33 -16.57 4.85
C ASN A 265 -1.72 -16.85 4.27
N LEU A 266 -2.65 -15.92 4.44
CA LEU A 266 -3.99 -16.03 3.86
C LEU A 266 -3.94 -16.05 2.33
N THR A 267 -3.22 -15.13 1.70
CA THR A 267 -3.05 -15.08 0.24
C THR A 267 -2.25 -16.26 -0.30
N GLY A 268 -1.34 -16.82 0.49
CA GLY A 268 -0.58 -18.04 0.17
C GLY A 268 -1.34 -19.34 0.41
N HIS A 269 -2.67 -19.30 0.56
CA HIS A 269 -3.52 -20.47 0.85
C HIS A 269 -3.12 -21.27 2.10
N ARG A 270 -2.56 -20.60 3.11
CA ARG A 270 -2.15 -21.18 4.40
C ARG A 270 -3.13 -20.84 5.53
N ALA A 271 -4.42 -21.00 5.25
CA ALA A 271 -5.49 -20.62 6.18
C ALA A 271 -5.39 -21.36 7.53
N GLN A 272 -4.90 -22.60 7.56
CA GLN A 272 -4.68 -23.36 8.80
C GLN A 272 -3.60 -22.71 9.69
N GLU A 273 -2.52 -22.20 9.11
CA GLU A 273 -1.47 -21.48 9.85
C GLU A 273 -2.04 -20.18 10.43
N VAL A 274 -2.87 -19.46 9.65
CA VAL A 274 -3.54 -18.25 10.11
C VAL A 274 -4.41 -18.52 11.34
N VAL A 275 -5.23 -19.56 11.30
CA VAL A 275 -6.10 -19.95 12.44
C VAL A 275 -5.28 -20.36 13.67
N ALA A 276 -4.15 -21.03 13.46
CA ALA A 276 -3.27 -21.47 14.56
C ALA A 276 -2.54 -20.29 15.24
N ASP A 277 -2.07 -19.32 14.47
CA ASP A 277 -1.23 -18.22 14.97
C ASP A 277 -2.04 -17.02 15.50
N ALA A 278 -3.24 -16.79 14.98
CA ALA A 278 -4.08 -15.64 15.33
C ALA A 278 -4.37 -15.48 16.84
N PRO A 279 -4.61 -16.56 17.67
CA PRO A 279 -4.86 -16.41 19.09
C PRO A 279 -3.69 -15.78 19.87
N ALA A 280 -2.45 -16.07 19.49
CA ALA A 280 -1.28 -15.47 20.12
C ALA A 280 -1.20 -13.95 19.85
N ILE A 281 -1.47 -13.55 18.59
CA ILE A 281 -1.51 -12.14 18.18
C ILE A 281 -2.68 -11.43 18.87
N GLU A 282 -3.85 -12.06 18.95
CA GLU A 282 -5.01 -11.52 19.68
C GLU A 282 -4.67 -11.22 21.13
N THR A 283 -3.95 -12.12 21.79
CA THR A 283 -3.51 -11.92 23.19
C THR A 283 -2.55 -10.74 23.32
N GLU A 284 -1.68 -10.51 22.35
CA GLU A 284 -0.77 -9.36 22.32
C GLU A 284 -1.54 -8.05 22.06
N LEU A 285 -2.50 -8.05 21.15
CA LEU A 285 -3.31 -6.86 20.82
C LEU A 285 -4.24 -6.46 21.97
N LYS A 286 -4.86 -7.40 22.68
CA LYS A 286 -5.73 -7.13 23.84
C LYS A 286 -5.03 -6.44 25.01
N LYS A 287 -3.71 -6.54 25.12
CA LYS A 287 -2.92 -5.82 26.12
C LYS A 287 -2.79 -4.33 25.81
N ARG A 288 -3.30 -3.88 24.67
CA ARG A 288 -3.16 -2.52 24.15
C ARG A 288 -4.53 -1.86 24.12
N GLU A 289 -4.72 -0.92 25.00
CA GLU A 289 -5.93 -0.10 25.00
C GLU A 289 -5.93 0.80 23.75
N GLY A 290 -7.04 0.82 23.00
CA GLY A 290 -7.27 1.74 21.89
C GLY A 290 -6.79 1.29 20.49
N ASP A 291 -6.19 0.09 20.33
CA ASP A 291 -5.76 -0.43 19.02
C ASP A 291 -6.89 -1.24 18.34
N ASN A 292 -8.02 -0.57 18.10
CA ASN A 292 -9.22 -1.20 17.54
C ASN A 292 -9.04 -1.64 16.09
N ASP A 293 -8.29 -0.89 15.30
CA ASP A 293 -8.06 -1.18 13.88
C ASP A 293 -7.26 -2.47 13.67
N SER A 294 -6.15 -2.63 14.37
CA SER A 294 -5.36 -3.88 14.32
C SER A 294 -6.17 -5.08 14.78
N PHE A 295 -7.02 -4.90 15.80
CA PHE A 295 -7.89 -5.97 16.28
C PHE A 295 -8.99 -6.33 15.27
N ALA A 296 -9.61 -5.34 14.63
CA ALA A 296 -10.60 -5.54 13.57
C ALA A 296 -9.98 -6.22 12.34
N GLN A 297 -8.77 -5.80 11.94
CA GLN A 297 -8.02 -6.45 10.85
C GLN A 297 -7.70 -7.91 11.18
N LEU A 298 -7.28 -8.22 12.40
CA LEU A 298 -7.08 -9.61 12.84
C LEU A 298 -8.36 -10.43 12.70
N LYS A 299 -9.50 -9.89 13.13
CA LYS A 299 -10.79 -10.59 13.02
C LYS A 299 -11.22 -10.79 11.58
N TYR A 300 -11.01 -9.81 10.71
CA TYR A 300 -11.22 -9.95 9.27
C TYR A 300 -10.37 -11.09 8.69
N ILE A 301 -9.07 -11.14 8.98
CA ILE A 301 -8.16 -12.20 8.51
C ILE A 301 -8.59 -13.57 9.03
N GLN A 302 -8.97 -13.68 10.32
CA GLN A 302 -9.50 -14.92 10.90
C GLN A 302 -10.79 -15.39 10.21
N MET A 303 -11.74 -14.48 9.98
CA MET A 303 -12.99 -14.79 9.28
C MET A 303 -12.71 -15.34 7.89
N MET A 304 -11.84 -14.69 7.13
CA MET A 304 -11.45 -15.14 5.79
C MET A 304 -10.78 -16.51 5.83
N ALA A 305 -9.89 -16.77 6.79
CA ALA A 305 -9.26 -18.07 6.95
C ALA A 305 -10.27 -19.19 7.25
N TYR A 306 -11.24 -18.95 8.14
CA TYR A 306 -12.31 -19.91 8.41
C TYR A 306 -13.20 -20.14 7.19
N MET A 307 -13.49 -19.10 6.40
CA MET A 307 -14.23 -19.24 5.14
C MET A 307 -13.47 -20.12 4.14
N MET A 308 -12.17 -19.91 3.97
CA MET A 308 -11.31 -20.72 3.10
C MET A 308 -11.25 -22.20 3.53
N LEU A 309 -11.34 -22.48 4.82
CA LEU A 309 -11.39 -23.82 5.40
C LEU A 309 -12.79 -24.45 5.39
N GLY A 310 -13.80 -23.75 4.88
CA GLY A 310 -15.19 -24.20 4.92
C GLY A 310 -15.81 -24.26 6.34
N GLN A 311 -15.16 -23.64 7.31
CA GLN A 311 -15.61 -23.61 8.72
C GLN A 311 -16.60 -22.47 8.96
N TRP A 312 -17.75 -22.54 8.30
CA TRP A 312 -18.74 -21.47 8.21
C TRP A 312 -19.29 -21.01 9.57
N ASN A 313 -19.44 -21.94 10.55
CA ASN A 313 -19.92 -21.59 11.90
C ASN A 313 -18.93 -20.69 12.63
N GLU A 314 -17.61 -20.97 12.54
CA GLU A 314 -16.57 -20.13 13.14
C GLU A 314 -16.47 -18.78 12.42
N ALA A 315 -16.55 -18.76 11.09
CA ALA A 315 -16.60 -17.53 10.33
C ALA A 315 -17.79 -16.64 10.75
N ASN A 316 -18.99 -17.23 10.92
CA ASN A 316 -20.17 -16.52 11.42
C ASN A 316 -19.97 -15.96 12.84
N ARG A 317 -19.36 -16.73 13.73
CA ARG A 317 -19.05 -16.27 15.09
C ARG A 317 -18.13 -15.06 15.07
N ILE A 318 -17.10 -15.08 14.23
CA ILE A 318 -16.20 -13.93 14.06
C ILE A 318 -16.92 -12.73 13.45
N SER A 319 -17.76 -12.94 12.42
CA SER A 319 -18.57 -11.88 11.82
C SER A 319 -19.48 -11.17 12.85
N GLN A 320 -20.12 -11.95 13.73
CA GLN A 320 -20.96 -11.40 14.82
C GLN A 320 -20.13 -10.57 15.81
N LEU A 321 -18.91 -11.02 16.16
CA LEU A 321 -18.00 -10.23 17.00
C LEU A 321 -17.62 -8.91 16.31
N MET A 322 -17.30 -8.93 15.02
CA MET A 322 -16.96 -7.73 14.26
C MET A 322 -18.10 -6.70 14.24
N ASN A 323 -19.35 -7.16 14.15
CA ASN A 323 -20.52 -6.27 14.22
C ASN A 323 -20.72 -5.58 15.58
N GLN A 324 -20.10 -6.09 16.65
CA GLN A 324 -20.16 -5.53 18.01
C GLN A 324 -18.94 -4.65 18.33
N MET A 325 -17.93 -4.64 17.48
CA MET A 325 -16.74 -3.83 17.66
C MET A 325 -16.99 -2.38 17.21
N PRO A 326 -16.24 -1.41 17.76
CA PRO A 326 -16.17 -0.08 17.18
C PRO A 326 -15.79 -0.17 15.69
N PRO A 327 -16.33 0.69 14.83
CA PRO A 327 -15.95 0.72 13.43
C PRO A 327 -14.45 1.06 13.30
N GLN A 328 -13.80 0.50 12.28
CA GLN A 328 -12.44 0.90 11.90
C GLN A 328 -12.43 2.38 11.48
N ASP A 329 -11.33 3.07 11.71
CA ASP A 329 -11.19 4.46 11.29
C ASP A 329 -11.13 4.58 9.76
N ALA A 330 -10.44 3.63 9.09
CA ALA A 330 -10.29 3.63 7.64
C ALA A 330 -11.52 3.05 6.91
N ALA A 331 -12.15 3.85 6.03
CA ALA A 331 -13.32 3.44 5.20
C ALA A 331 -13.01 2.19 4.35
N VAL A 332 -11.81 2.09 3.80
CA VAL A 332 -11.36 0.94 2.99
C VAL A 332 -11.39 -0.36 3.80
N GLY A 333 -10.92 -0.34 5.05
CA GLY A 333 -10.95 -1.51 5.94
C GLY A 333 -12.39 -1.92 6.25
N ARG A 334 -13.28 -0.96 6.55
CA ARG A 334 -14.71 -1.21 6.78
C ARG A 334 -15.39 -1.80 5.56
N ALA A 335 -15.13 -1.25 4.37
CA ALA A 335 -15.71 -1.73 3.12
C ALA A 335 -15.29 -3.20 2.84
N ARG A 336 -14.00 -3.53 2.93
CA ARG A 336 -13.52 -4.90 2.72
C ARG A 336 -14.11 -5.89 3.72
N ALA A 337 -14.25 -5.50 4.98
CA ALA A 337 -14.89 -6.33 6.00
C ALA A 337 -16.37 -6.60 5.67
N LEU A 338 -17.11 -5.58 5.24
CA LEU A 338 -18.51 -5.71 4.83
C LEU A 338 -18.66 -6.60 3.58
N LEU A 339 -17.78 -6.47 2.61
CA LEU A 339 -17.79 -7.33 1.42
C LEU A 339 -17.57 -8.80 1.79
N ALA A 340 -16.62 -9.09 2.67
CA ALA A 340 -16.38 -10.44 3.16
C ALA A 340 -17.56 -11.00 3.97
N GLN A 341 -18.24 -10.17 4.77
CA GLN A 341 -19.45 -10.56 5.48
C GLN A 341 -20.62 -10.84 4.52
N ALA A 342 -20.74 -10.06 3.44
CA ALA A 342 -21.72 -10.34 2.38
C ALA A 342 -21.47 -11.71 1.73
N VAL A 343 -20.20 -12.01 1.41
CA VAL A 343 -19.78 -13.33 0.89
C VAL A 343 -20.16 -14.46 1.86
N LEU A 344 -19.85 -14.28 3.14
CA LEU A 344 -20.21 -15.26 4.18
C LEU A 344 -21.74 -15.49 4.26
N CYS A 345 -22.55 -14.43 4.21
CA CYS A 345 -24.02 -14.54 4.21
C CYS A 345 -24.52 -15.36 3.02
N ILE A 346 -23.95 -15.17 1.83
CA ILE A 346 -24.33 -15.97 0.65
C ILE A 346 -24.04 -17.46 0.89
N HIS A 347 -22.86 -17.80 1.38
CA HIS A 347 -22.48 -19.19 1.66
C HIS A 347 -23.35 -19.83 2.76
N THR A 348 -23.73 -19.06 3.77
CA THR A 348 -24.58 -19.54 4.88
C THR A 348 -26.08 -19.38 4.62
N LYS A 349 -26.47 -18.99 3.40
CA LYS A 349 -27.86 -18.75 2.98
C LYS A 349 -28.59 -17.71 3.83
N GLN A 350 -27.86 -16.71 4.29
CA GLN A 350 -28.39 -15.53 4.99
C GLN A 350 -28.55 -14.37 4.01
N GLU A 351 -29.27 -13.33 4.41
CA GLU A 351 -29.45 -12.14 3.59
C GLU A 351 -28.16 -11.31 3.51
N ALA A 352 -27.57 -11.20 2.31
CA ALA A 352 -26.33 -10.46 2.07
C ALA A 352 -26.56 -8.97 1.72
N LYS A 353 -27.80 -8.60 1.31
CA LYS A 353 -28.09 -7.26 0.81
C LYS A 353 -27.72 -6.13 1.78
N PRO A 354 -27.99 -6.20 3.11
CA PRO A 354 -27.61 -5.13 4.04
C PRO A 354 -26.10 -4.86 4.08
N TYR A 355 -25.29 -5.90 3.90
CA TYR A 355 -23.84 -5.75 3.87
C TYR A 355 -23.35 -5.10 2.56
N PHE A 356 -23.96 -5.46 1.42
CA PHE A 356 -23.66 -4.81 0.15
C PHE A 356 -24.09 -3.33 0.13
N ASP A 357 -25.26 -3.01 0.67
CA ASP A 357 -25.73 -1.61 0.75
C ASP A 357 -24.77 -0.76 1.61
N ARG A 358 -24.34 -1.28 2.74
CA ARG A 358 -23.34 -0.63 3.60
C ARG A 358 -21.97 -0.55 2.92
N PHE A 359 -21.55 -1.60 2.23
CA PHE A 359 -20.29 -1.59 1.44
C PHE A 359 -20.28 -0.42 0.45
N MET A 360 -21.37 -0.22 -0.30
CA MET A 360 -21.45 0.88 -1.25
C MET A 360 -21.33 2.25 -0.58
N THR A 361 -21.89 2.41 0.62
CA THR A 361 -21.72 3.65 1.41
C THR A 361 -20.26 3.89 1.79
N GLU A 362 -19.57 2.88 2.31
CA GLU A 362 -18.15 2.97 2.69
C GLU A 362 -17.22 3.19 1.47
N ALA A 363 -17.57 2.59 0.32
CA ALA A 363 -16.84 2.81 -0.91
C ALA A 363 -16.97 4.28 -1.39
N GLU A 364 -18.16 4.88 -1.30
CA GLU A 364 -18.34 6.30 -1.61
C GLU A 364 -17.63 7.22 -0.61
N ASP A 365 -17.53 6.84 0.66
CA ASP A 365 -16.72 7.58 1.63
C ASP A 365 -15.22 7.47 1.30
N ALA A 366 -14.72 6.31 0.92
CA ALA A 366 -13.36 6.12 0.44
C ALA A 366 -13.07 6.96 -0.82
N ARG A 367 -14.06 7.12 -1.72
CA ARG A 367 -13.94 7.97 -2.92
C ARG A 367 -13.61 9.43 -2.61
N ARG A 368 -14.13 9.97 -1.50
CA ARG A 368 -13.85 11.34 -1.07
C ARG A 368 -12.38 11.55 -0.71
N SER A 369 -11.73 10.50 -0.22
CA SER A 369 -10.33 10.54 0.18
C SER A 369 -9.39 10.15 -0.97
N SER A 370 -9.77 9.16 -1.79
CA SER A 370 -8.96 8.65 -2.89
C SER A 370 -9.85 7.96 -3.94
N LEU A 371 -9.82 8.50 -5.16
CA LEU A 371 -10.52 7.89 -6.30
C LEU A 371 -9.95 6.50 -6.62
N PHE A 372 -8.64 6.35 -6.51
CA PHE A 372 -7.97 5.06 -6.67
C PHE A 372 -8.51 4.00 -5.69
N MET A 373 -8.62 4.32 -4.38
CA MET A 373 -9.16 3.39 -3.39
C MET A 373 -10.62 3.01 -3.67
N TYR A 374 -11.42 3.95 -4.16
CA TYR A 374 -12.77 3.66 -4.63
C TYR A 374 -12.76 2.63 -5.76
N HIS A 375 -11.94 2.84 -6.79
CA HIS A 375 -11.85 1.90 -7.92
C HIS A 375 -11.32 0.53 -7.48
N GLU A 376 -10.38 0.48 -6.54
CA GLU A 376 -9.89 -0.79 -5.97
C GLU A 376 -11.00 -1.55 -5.23
N LEU A 377 -11.80 -0.87 -4.41
CA LEU A 377 -12.97 -1.47 -3.75
C LEU A 377 -14.03 -1.94 -4.75
N MET A 378 -14.29 -1.16 -5.80
CA MET A 378 -15.22 -1.57 -6.85
C MET A 378 -14.71 -2.76 -7.65
N ALA A 379 -13.39 -2.89 -7.85
CA ALA A 379 -12.79 -4.08 -8.43
C ALA A 379 -13.02 -5.31 -7.54
N ASP A 380 -12.75 -5.22 -6.23
CA ASP A 380 -13.02 -6.28 -5.26
C ASP A 380 -14.49 -6.71 -5.31
N TYR A 381 -15.41 -5.75 -5.34
CA TYR A 381 -16.84 -6.00 -5.45
C TYR A 381 -17.22 -6.75 -6.75
N TYR A 382 -16.73 -6.28 -7.90
CA TYR A 382 -17.05 -6.93 -9.18
C TYR A 382 -16.37 -8.30 -9.31
N PHE A 383 -15.20 -8.53 -8.74
CA PHE A 383 -14.62 -9.87 -8.65
C PHE A 383 -15.51 -10.84 -7.88
N VAL A 384 -16.07 -10.40 -6.75
CA VAL A 384 -17.02 -11.19 -5.96
C VAL A 384 -18.30 -11.46 -6.78
N CYS A 385 -18.87 -10.45 -7.41
CA CYS A 385 -20.07 -10.61 -8.24
C CYS A 385 -19.82 -11.57 -9.42
N LEU A 386 -18.66 -11.45 -10.09
CA LEU A 386 -18.26 -12.32 -11.19
C LEU A 386 -18.13 -13.78 -10.73
N TYR A 387 -17.44 -14.00 -9.60
CA TYR A 387 -17.34 -15.33 -9.01
C TYR A 387 -18.70 -15.98 -8.79
N TYR A 388 -19.67 -15.28 -8.19
CA TYR A 388 -21.00 -15.83 -7.94
C TYR A 388 -21.81 -16.05 -9.22
N ALA A 389 -21.73 -15.14 -10.18
CA ALA A 389 -22.38 -15.31 -11.48
C ALA A 389 -21.87 -16.57 -12.19
N MET A 390 -20.56 -16.82 -12.14
CA MET A 390 -19.94 -18.02 -12.70
C MET A 390 -20.35 -19.29 -11.95
N GLN A 391 -20.33 -19.29 -10.62
CA GLN A 391 -20.74 -20.43 -9.78
C GLN A 391 -22.20 -20.81 -10.02
N ASN A 392 -23.07 -19.83 -10.23
CA ASN A 392 -24.50 -20.04 -10.53
C ASN A 392 -24.78 -20.26 -12.03
N LYS A 393 -23.74 -20.39 -12.87
CA LYS A 393 -23.84 -20.56 -14.33
C LYS A 393 -24.62 -19.44 -15.04
N GLN A 394 -24.60 -18.25 -14.46
CA GLN A 394 -25.22 -17.04 -15.00
C GLN A 394 -24.25 -16.33 -15.97
N TYR A 395 -23.83 -17.01 -17.03
CA TYR A 395 -22.73 -16.58 -17.89
C TYR A 395 -23.02 -15.26 -18.62
N LYS A 396 -24.28 -14.95 -18.94
CA LYS A 396 -24.65 -13.65 -19.51
C LYS A 396 -24.38 -12.52 -18.51
N GLN A 397 -24.81 -12.70 -17.27
CA GLN A 397 -24.55 -11.74 -16.19
C GLN A 397 -23.04 -11.63 -15.89
N ALA A 398 -22.33 -12.76 -15.89
CA ALA A 398 -20.88 -12.77 -15.74
C ALA A 398 -20.18 -11.91 -16.82
N SER A 399 -20.63 -12.00 -18.07
CA SER A 399 -20.10 -11.17 -19.17
C SER A 399 -20.39 -9.68 -18.97
N GLU A 400 -21.59 -9.32 -18.50
CA GLU A 400 -21.94 -7.92 -18.18
C GLU A 400 -21.08 -7.36 -17.03
N ILE A 401 -20.85 -8.18 -15.99
CA ILE A 401 -19.98 -7.82 -14.87
C ILE A 401 -18.53 -7.66 -15.35
N THR A 402 -18.05 -8.54 -16.23
CA THR A 402 -16.69 -8.47 -16.80
C THR A 402 -16.48 -7.15 -17.54
N ALA A 403 -17.48 -6.66 -18.30
CA ALA A 403 -17.39 -5.37 -18.97
C ALA A 403 -17.23 -4.21 -17.98
N LYS A 404 -18.03 -4.18 -16.89
CA LYS A 404 -17.90 -3.16 -15.83
C LYS A 404 -16.57 -3.24 -15.11
N LEU A 405 -16.07 -4.46 -14.86
CA LEU A 405 -14.77 -4.67 -14.24
C LEU A 405 -13.63 -4.16 -15.16
N ALA A 406 -13.76 -4.33 -16.48
CA ALA A 406 -12.79 -3.80 -17.44
C ALA A 406 -12.67 -2.27 -17.35
N ASP A 407 -13.80 -1.56 -17.25
CA ASP A 407 -13.79 -0.09 -17.08
C ASP A 407 -13.07 0.31 -15.77
N VAL A 408 -13.32 -0.41 -14.68
CA VAL A 408 -12.63 -0.17 -13.40
C VAL A 408 -11.13 -0.46 -13.51
N MET A 409 -10.73 -1.53 -14.22
CA MET A 409 -9.31 -1.86 -14.43
C MET A 409 -8.58 -0.79 -15.25
N ASN A 410 -9.24 -0.21 -16.25
CA ASN A 410 -8.66 0.90 -17.01
C ASN A 410 -8.38 2.11 -16.11
N ASN A 411 -9.36 2.52 -15.29
CA ASN A 411 -9.19 3.63 -14.34
C ASN A 411 -8.06 3.35 -13.34
N LEU A 412 -8.00 2.13 -12.77
CA LEU A 412 -6.91 1.75 -11.86
C LEU A 412 -5.54 1.81 -12.52
N THR A 413 -5.44 1.42 -13.78
CA THR A 413 -4.16 1.45 -14.52
C THR A 413 -3.73 2.88 -14.85
N GLU A 414 -4.69 3.78 -15.12
CA GLU A 414 -4.40 5.20 -15.33
C GLU A 414 -3.95 5.88 -14.02
N GLU A 415 -4.59 5.54 -12.89
CA GLU A 415 -4.30 6.15 -11.58
C GLU A 415 -3.03 5.59 -10.93
N SER A 416 -2.77 4.30 -11.06
CA SER A 416 -1.57 3.63 -10.55
C SER A 416 -1.14 2.48 -11.49
N PRO A 417 -0.22 2.73 -12.44
CA PRO A 417 0.23 1.73 -13.40
C PRO A 417 0.77 0.45 -12.72
N ILE A 418 1.54 0.58 -11.65
CA ILE A 418 2.13 -0.57 -10.93
C ILE A 418 1.04 -1.48 -10.36
N ARG A 419 0.10 -0.92 -9.60
CA ARG A 419 -1.00 -1.68 -9.00
C ARG A 419 -2.00 -2.12 -10.06
N GLY A 420 -2.27 -1.25 -11.04
CA GLY A 420 -3.17 -1.53 -12.14
C GLY A 420 -2.74 -2.75 -12.96
N VAL A 421 -1.46 -2.87 -13.32
CA VAL A 421 -0.94 -4.05 -14.03
C VAL A 421 -1.09 -5.32 -13.18
N TYR A 422 -0.81 -5.26 -11.87
CA TYR A 422 -1.00 -6.41 -10.98
C TYR A 422 -2.47 -6.86 -10.93
N MET A 423 -3.41 -5.92 -10.82
CA MET A 423 -4.85 -6.20 -10.85
C MET A 423 -5.31 -6.68 -12.22
N GLN A 424 -4.73 -6.15 -13.31
CA GLN A 424 -5.01 -6.57 -14.68
C GLN A 424 -4.66 -8.05 -14.91
N ILE A 425 -3.57 -8.54 -14.33
CA ILE A 425 -3.22 -9.97 -14.38
C ILE A 425 -4.34 -10.82 -13.77
N GLN A 426 -4.86 -10.41 -12.61
CA GLN A 426 -5.97 -11.12 -11.96
C GLN A 426 -7.26 -11.05 -12.79
N PHE A 427 -7.56 -9.89 -13.37
CA PHE A 427 -8.71 -9.68 -14.24
C PHE A 427 -8.66 -10.57 -15.48
N LEU A 428 -7.52 -10.59 -16.19
CA LEU A 428 -7.34 -11.44 -17.36
C LEU A 428 -7.53 -12.91 -17.02
N ASN A 429 -7.00 -13.38 -15.89
CA ASN A 429 -7.23 -14.75 -15.45
C ASN A 429 -8.74 -15.05 -15.31
N LYS A 430 -9.53 -14.13 -14.73
CA LYS A 430 -10.99 -14.30 -14.61
C LYS A 430 -11.71 -14.25 -15.96
N CYS A 431 -11.20 -13.51 -16.91
CA CYS A 431 -11.69 -13.57 -18.29
C CYS A 431 -11.42 -14.95 -18.94
N GLY A 432 -10.23 -15.51 -18.69
CA GLY A 432 -9.89 -16.88 -19.10
C GLY A 432 -10.83 -17.91 -18.47
N ASP A 433 -11.08 -17.82 -17.14
CA ASP A 433 -12.02 -18.68 -16.43
C ASP A 433 -13.44 -18.60 -17.07
N LEU A 434 -13.94 -17.41 -17.38
CA LEU A 434 -15.22 -17.24 -18.03
C LEU A 434 -15.25 -17.89 -19.42
N ALA A 435 -14.23 -17.73 -20.22
CA ALA A 435 -14.12 -18.37 -21.52
C ALA A 435 -14.05 -19.91 -21.37
N TYR A 436 -13.33 -20.42 -20.37
CA TYR A 436 -13.26 -21.84 -20.03
C TYR A 436 -14.65 -22.40 -19.67
N PHE A 437 -15.37 -21.77 -18.76
CA PHE A 437 -16.69 -22.24 -18.32
C PHE A 437 -17.79 -22.09 -19.39
N THR A 438 -17.57 -21.22 -20.38
CA THR A 438 -18.45 -21.10 -21.57
C THR A 438 -18.01 -21.97 -22.74
N HIS A 439 -17.08 -22.89 -22.53
CA HIS A 439 -16.55 -23.84 -23.52
C HIS A 439 -15.82 -23.21 -24.72
N HIS A 440 -15.29 -21.97 -24.56
CA HIS A 440 -14.47 -21.32 -25.57
C HIS A 440 -12.98 -21.57 -25.27
N TYR A 441 -12.53 -22.82 -25.33
CA TYR A 441 -11.23 -23.25 -24.83
C TYR A 441 -10.06 -22.56 -25.53
N GLN A 442 -10.10 -22.39 -26.87
CA GLN A 442 -9.03 -21.68 -27.56
C GLN A 442 -8.90 -20.22 -27.07
N LYS A 443 -10.03 -19.52 -26.89
CA LYS A 443 -10.03 -18.16 -26.33
C LYS A 443 -9.49 -18.15 -24.89
N ALA A 444 -9.81 -19.15 -24.10
CA ALA A 444 -9.28 -19.27 -22.72
C ALA A 444 -7.75 -19.46 -22.75
N LEU A 445 -7.23 -20.32 -23.65
CA LEU A 445 -5.80 -20.54 -23.83
C LEU A 445 -5.07 -19.25 -24.21
N ASP A 446 -5.58 -18.49 -25.19
CA ASP A 446 -4.99 -17.23 -25.62
C ASP A 446 -4.93 -16.20 -24.48
N ILE A 447 -5.99 -16.14 -23.66
CA ILE A 447 -6.05 -15.23 -22.50
C ILE A 447 -5.07 -15.67 -21.42
N TYR A 448 -5.01 -16.97 -21.06
CA TYR A 448 -4.08 -17.46 -20.05
C TYR A 448 -2.62 -17.30 -20.47
N GLU A 449 -2.29 -17.53 -21.75
CA GLU A 449 -0.94 -17.29 -22.28
C GLU A 449 -0.54 -15.83 -22.17
N SER A 450 -1.45 -14.91 -22.50
CA SER A 450 -1.26 -13.46 -22.32
C SER A 450 -1.10 -13.09 -20.84
N THR A 451 -1.90 -13.69 -19.96
CA THR A 451 -1.84 -13.47 -18.51
C THR A 451 -0.48 -13.89 -17.94
N ILE A 452 0.01 -15.08 -18.34
CA ILE A 452 1.29 -15.62 -17.89
C ILE A 452 2.46 -14.75 -18.41
N SER A 453 2.40 -14.31 -19.66
CA SER A 453 3.41 -13.43 -20.25
C SER A 453 3.49 -12.10 -19.50
N LEU A 454 2.34 -11.47 -19.25
CA LEU A 454 2.26 -10.22 -18.48
C LEU A 454 2.75 -10.41 -17.03
N PHE A 455 2.44 -11.55 -16.41
CA PHE A 455 2.93 -11.85 -15.06
C PHE A 455 4.46 -11.94 -15.01
N TYR A 456 5.09 -12.63 -15.95
CA TYR A 456 6.55 -12.74 -15.97
C TYR A 456 7.22 -11.43 -16.36
N GLU A 457 6.62 -10.62 -17.20
CA GLU A 457 7.09 -9.27 -17.50
C GLU A 457 7.05 -8.39 -16.24
N TYR A 458 5.93 -8.39 -15.54
CA TYR A 458 5.74 -7.65 -14.31
C TYR A 458 6.71 -8.08 -13.19
N HIS A 459 7.02 -9.36 -13.10
CA HIS A 459 7.92 -9.95 -12.11
C HIS A 459 9.31 -10.28 -12.66
N ALA A 460 9.79 -9.61 -13.69
CA ALA A 460 11.03 -9.95 -14.40
C ALA A 460 12.27 -10.06 -13.49
N ASN A 461 12.32 -9.29 -12.39
CA ASN A 461 13.41 -9.27 -11.41
C ASN A 461 13.12 -10.12 -10.15
N SER A 462 12.09 -10.95 -10.17
CA SER A 462 11.62 -11.71 -9.01
C SER A 462 11.70 -13.22 -9.29
N LYS A 463 11.90 -14.02 -8.23
CA LYS A 463 11.81 -15.49 -8.29
C LYS A 463 10.37 -16.01 -8.12
N VAL A 464 9.39 -15.12 -8.17
CA VAL A 464 7.98 -15.48 -8.05
C VAL A 464 7.56 -16.34 -9.23
N GLN A 465 6.83 -17.41 -8.93
CA GLN A 465 6.33 -18.33 -9.93
C GLN A 465 4.82 -18.15 -10.16
N CYS A 466 4.42 -18.24 -11.40
CA CYS A 466 3.06 -17.99 -11.88
C CYS A 466 2.15 -19.23 -11.75
N TYR A 467 2.24 -20.00 -10.68
CA TYR A 467 1.60 -21.31 -10.59
C TYR A 467 0.08 -21.30 -10.77
N THR A 468 -0.62 -20.37 -10.11
CA THR A 468 -2.09 -20.32 -10.18
C THR A 468 -2.58 -20.18 -11.62
N TYR A 469 -2.00 -19.26 -12.38
CA TYR A 469 -2.39 -19.01 -13.77
C TYR A 469 -1.94 -20.15 -14.70
N MET A 470 -0.79 -20.75 -14.42
CA MET A 470 -0.30 -21.91 -15.17
C MET A 470 -1.17 -23.14 -14.98
N TYR A 471 -1.83 -23.31 -13.81
CA TYR A 471 -2.78 -24.41 -13.63
C TYR A 471 -4.00 -24.28 -14.51
N ASP A 472 -4.59 -23.09 -14.55
CA ASP A 472 -5.77 -22.83 -15.36
C ASP A 472 -5.44 -23.06 -16.84
N TRP A 473 -4.23 -22.65 -17.26
CA TRP A 473 -3.73 -22.88 -18.61
C TRP A 473 -3.48 -24.36 -18.91
N VAL A 474 -2.76 -25.06 -18.05
CA VAL A 474 -2.51 -26.50 -18.20
C VAL A 474 -3.81 -27.31 -18.22
N SER A 475 -4.75 -26.99 -17.34
CA SER A 475 -6.06 -27.62 -17.31
C SER A 475 -6.82 -27.42 -18.62
N THR A 476 -6.71 -26.25 -19.22
CA THR A 476 -7.34 -25.94 -20.51
C THR A 476 -6.66 -26.65 -21.67
N LEU A 477 -5.31 -26.73 -21.67
CA LEU A 477 -4.55 -27.52 -22.67
C LEU A 477 -4.97 -29.00 -22.64
N LEU A 478 -5.19 -29.57 -21.45
CA LEU A 478 -5.67 -30.95 -21.31
C LEU A 478 -7.07 -31.14 -21.91
N LEU A 479 -7.96 -30.16 -21.74
CA LEU A 479 -9.30 -30.17 -22.36
C LEU A 479 -9.26 -29.99 -23.87
N ASP A 480 -8.25 -29.28 -24.36
CA ASP A 480 -8.00 -29.09 -25.80
C ASP A 480 -7.19 -30.23 -26.44
N ASN A 481 -6.86 -31.25 -25.64
CA ASN A 481 -6.06 -32.44 -26.04
C ASN A 481 -4.60 -32.11 -26.39
N ASP A 482 -4.05 -30.97 -25.98
CA ASP A 482 -2.62 -30.67 -26.14
C ASP A 482 -1.80 -31.16 -24.94
N PHE A 483 -1.72 -32.46 -24.79
CA PHE A 483 -1.00 -33.13 -23.69
C PHE A 483 0.49 -32.82 -23.70
N TYR A 484 1.08 -32.66 -24.89
CA TYR A 484 2.50 -32.37 -25.02
C TYR A 484 2.87 -31.01 -24.47
N LYS A 485 2.12 -29.95 -24.86
CA LYS A 485 2.33 -28.59 -24.35
C LYS A 485 2.04 -28.51 -22.85
N ALA A 486 1.00 -29.21 -22.38
CA ALA A 486 0.67 -29.30 -20.96
C ALA A 486 1.84 -29.89 -20.14
N GLU A 487 2.42 -31.02 -20.57
CA GLU A 487 3.56 -31.66 -19.91
C GLU A 487 4.81 -30.76 -19.93
N GLN A 488 5.13 -30.13 -21.07
CA GLN A 488 6.26 -29.20 -21.15
C GLN A 488 6.11 -28.03 -20.18
N THR A 489 4.92 -27.42 -20.14
CA THR A 489 4.62 -26.31 -19.23
C THR A 489 4.83 -26.71 -17.79
N MET A 490 4.35 -27.88 -17.40
CA MET A 490 4.52 -28.38 -16.04
C MET A 490 5.98 -28.64 -15.67
N ARG A 491 6.79 -29.14 -16.60
CA ARG A 491 8.24 -29.32 -16.39
C ARG A 491 8.96 -27.98 -16.16
N GLN A 492 8.48 -26.89 -16.77
CA GLN A 492 9.03 -25.54 -16.59
C GLN A 492 8.68 -24.91 -15.23
N MET A 493 7.62 -25.40 -14.56
CA MET A 493 7.16 -24.84 -13.29
C MET A 493 8.14 -25.05 -12.11
N GLY A 494 9.23 -25.80 -12.27
CA GLY A 494 10.29 -25.93 -11.27
C GLY A 494 9.94 -26.82 -10.07
N THR A 495 10.88 -26.97 -9.14
CA THR A 495 10.81 -27.92 -8.01
C THR A 495 10.60 -27.25 -6.64
N ALA A 496 10.27 -25.97 -6.59
CA ALA A 496 10.09 -25.23 -5.35
C ALA A 496 8.89 -25.74 -4.51
N ARG A 497 8.51 -25.03 -3.45
CA ARG A 497 7.39 -25.38 -2.54
C ARG A 497 6.08 -25.71 -3.26
N GLN A 498 5.85 -25.12 -4.41
CA GLN A 498 4.74 -25.42 -5.32
C GLN A 498 4.95 -26.69 -6.16
N GLY A 499 6.05 -27.36 -5.99
CA GLY A 499 6.29 -28.69 -6.61
C GLY A 499 5.23 -29.73 -6.25
N ILE A 500 4.46 -29.55 -5.16
CA ILE A 500 3.33 -30.42 -4.81
C ILE A 500 2.24 -30.32 -5.87
N ILE A 501 1.86 -29.11 -6.25
CA ILE A 501 0.80 -28.91 -7.24
C ILE A 501 1.30 -29.38 -8.60
N GLN A 502 2.55 -29.08 -8.96
CA GLN A 502 3.19 -29.64 -10.14
C GLN A 502 3.15 -31.17 -10.14
N GLN A 503 3.51 -31.80 -9.02
CA GLN A 503 3.49 -33.26 -8.89
C GLN A 503 2.06 -33.83 -8.99
N ALA A 504 1.06 -33.12 -8.48
CA ALA A 504 -0.35 -33.48 -8.63
C ALA A 504 -0.80 -33.43 -10.09
N PHE A 505 -0.38 -32.41 -10.86
CA PHE A 505 -0.66 -32.33 -12.28
C PHE A 505 0.07 -33.39 -13.09
N ILE A 506 1.35 -33.68 -12.79
CA ILE A 506 2.09 -34.79 -13.42
C ILE A 506 1.38 -36.13 -13.15
N LEU A 507 0.95 -36.33 -11.90
CA LEU A 507 0.17 -37.52 -11.54
C LEU A 507 -1.12 -37.61 -12.36
N ALA A 508 -1.86 -36.51 -12.49
CA ALA A 508 -3.07 -36.49 -13.28
C ALA A 508 -2.80 -36.73 -14.77
N LEU A 509 -1.72 -36.18 -15.34
CA LEU A 509 -1.28 -36.47 -16.71
C LEU A 509 -0.96 -37.96 -16.90
N HIS A 510 -0.19 -38.57 -16.00
CA HIS A 510 0.13 -40.01 -16.08
C HIS A 510 -1.13 -40.86 -16.00
N VAL A 511 -2.06 -40.52 -15.15
CA VAL A 511 -3.36 -41.19 -15.03
C VAL A 511 -4.17 -41.03 -16.33
N LEU A 512 -4.19 -39.85 -16.92
CA LEU A 512 -4.88 -39.57 -18.19
C LEU A 512 -4.29 -40.37 -19.37
N HIS A 513 -2.97 -40.58 -19.36
CA HIS A 513 -2.28 -41.39 -20.34
C HIS A 513 -2.29 -42.88 -19.99
N THR A 514 -3.04 -43.31 -18.95
CA THR A 514 -3.12 -44.71 -18.49
C THR A 514 -1.82 -45.30 -17.92
N ASP A 515 -0.84 -44.45 -17.60
CA ASP A 515 0.37 -44.85 -16.88
C ASP A 515 0.12 -44.94 -15.37
N VAL A 516 -0.67 -45.94 -14.99
CA VAL A 516 -1.07 -46.15 -13.60
C VAL A 516 0.13 -46.45 -12.70
N GLN A 517 1.21 -47.04 -13.25
CA GLN A 517 2.39 -47.39 -12.46
C GLN A 517 3.16 -46.11 -12.05
N ALA A 518 3.44 -45.22 -12.99
CA ALA A 518 4.07 -43.92 -12.69
C ALA A 518 3.22 -43.09 -11.72
N GLY A 519 1.88 -43.14 -11.87
CA GLY A 519 0.95 -42.48 -10.94
C GLY A 519 1.09 -43.02 -9.50
N LYS A 520 1.18 -44.35 -9.34
CA LYS A 520 1.41 -44.98 -8.02
C LYS A 520 2.74 -44.57 -7.40
N GLU A 521 3.82 -44.54 -8.17
CA GLU A 521 5.14 -44.15 -7.71
C GLU A 521 5.15 -42.68 -7.22
N LEU A 522 4.51 -41.78 -7.96
CA LEU A 522 4.39 -40.38 -7.59
C LEU A 522 3.56 -40.18 -6.31
N VAL A 523 2.44 -40.90 -6.15
CA VAL A 523 1.63 -40.91 -4.92
C VAL A 523 2.45 -41.42 -3.73
N ALA A 524 3.21 -42.51 -3.90
CA ALA A 524 4.08 -43.02 -2.85
C ALA A 524 5.11 -41.96 -2.41
N HIS A 525 5.70 -41.22 -3.36
CA HIS A 525 6.64 -40.15 -3.09
C HIS A 525 5.98 -38.98 -2.34
N LEU A 526 4.77 -38.57 -2.74
CA LEU A 526 4.01 -37.53 -2.07
C LEU A 526 3.60 -37.91 -0.64
N LYS A 527 3.23 -39.17 -0.42
CA LYS A 527 2.93 -39.71 0.91
C LYS A 527 4.12 -39.63 1.86
N THR A 528 5.33 -39.95 1.39
CA THR A 528 6.54 -39.84 2.23
C THR A 528 6.82 -38.41 2.69
N ARG A 529 6.42 -37.41 1.90
CA ARG A 529 6.56 -35.98 2.23
C ARG A 529 5.39 -35.43 3.02
N LYS A 530 4.36 -36.21 3.34
CA LYS A 530 3.12 -35.81 4.03
C LYS A 530 2.38 -34.61 3.38
N LEU A 531 2.50 -34.45 2.06
CA LEU A 531 2.01 -33.30 1.31
C LEU A 531 0.70 -33.58 0.57
N TYR A 532 0.31 -34.86 0.45
CA TYR A 532 -0.84 -35.32 -0.32
C TYR A 532 -2.21 -34.95 0.28
N LYS A 533 -2.26 -34.39 1.51
CA LYS A 533 -3.49 -33.91 2.17
C LYS A 533 -3.67 -32.39 2.11
N SER A 534 -2.81 -31.67 1.41
CA SER A 534 -2.98 -30.23 1.27
C SER A 534 -4.08 -29.90 0.26
N GLU A 535 -4.83 -28.80 0.49
CA GLU A 535 -5.84 -28.32 -0.46
C GLU A 535 -5.22 -28.01 -1.83
N GLU A 536 -3.98 -27.51 -1.84
CA GLU A 536 -3.17 -27.28 -3.03
C GLU A 536 -2.98 -28.53 -3.88
N PHE A 537 -3.02 -29.70 -3.26
CA PHE A 537 -2.91 -30.97 -3.97
C PHE A 537 -4.24 -31.44 -4.58
N TYR A 538 -5.35 -31.26 -3.85
CA TYR A 538 -6.65 -31.77 -4.28
C TYR A 538 -7.30 -30.92 -5.37
N ALA A 539 -7.19 -29.62 -5.30
CA ALA A 539 -7.87 -28.73 -6.24
C ALA A 539 -7.53 -29.01 -7.72
N PRO A 540 -6.25 -29.14 -8.11
CA PRO A 540 -5.89 -29.49 -9.48
C PRO A 540 -6.41 -30.87 -9.90
N VAL A 541 -6.31 -31.85 -9.01
CA VAL A 541 -6.77 -33.21 -9.29
C VAL A 541 -8.28 -33.25 -9.52
N LEU A 542 -9.06 -32.56 -8.68
CA LEU A 542 -10.51 -32.47 -8.83
C LEU A 542 -10.92 -31.74 -10.13
N LEU A 543 -10.18 -30.71 -10.52
CA LEU A 543 -10.40 -30.02 -11.77
C LEU A 543 -10.20 -30.94 -12.97
N LEU A 544 -9.11 -31.73 -13.00
CA LEU A 544 -8.83 -32.69 -14.06
C LEU A 544 -9.90 -33.78 -14.22
N TYR A 545 -10.58 -34.15 -13.14
CA TYR A 545 -11.64 -35.14 -13.14
C TYR A 545 -13.06 -34.53 -13.19
N SER A 546 -13.16 -33.25 -13.58
CA SER A 546 -14.45 -32.62 -13.78
C SER A 546 -15.27 -33.35 -14.87
N LYS A 547 -16.59 -33.26 -14.78
CA LYS A 547 -17.48 -33.83 -15.78
C LYS A 547 -17.17 -33.31 -17.19
N GLN A 548 -16.80 -32.02 -17.29
CA GLN A 548 -16.47 -31.39 -18.56
C GLN A 548 -15.25 -32.04 -19.22
N MET A 549 -14.23 -32.35 -18.43
CA MET A 549 -13.04 -33.02 -18.92
C MET A 549 -13.35 -34.43 -19.42
N LYS A 550 -14.14 -35.17 -18.67
CA LYS A 550 -14.62 -36.52 -19.07
C LYS A 550 -15.38 -36.46 -20.40
N ASP A 551 -16.32 -35.56 -20.52
CA ASP A 551 -17.15 -35.41 -21.73
C ASP A 551 -16.30 -34.97 -22.94
N ARG A 552 -15.30 -34.10 -22.73
CA ARG A 552 -14.42 -33.60 -23.78
C ARG A 552 -13.44 -34.65 -24.32
N ILE A 553 -12.85 -35.44 -23.46
CA ILE A 553 -11.84 -36.45 -23.85
C ILE A 553 -12.51 -37.75 -24.35
N GLY A 554 -13.82 -37.93 -24.09
CA GLY A 554 -14.57 -39.06 -24.59
C GLY A 554 -14.22 -40.40 -23.95
N GLN A 555 -13.55 -40.39 -22.79
CA GLN A 555 -13.16 -41.59 -22.03
C GLN A 555 -13.89 -41.64 -20.69
N ASP A 556 -14.13 -42.85 -20.17
CA ASP A 556 -14.63 -42.99 -18.80
C ASP A 556 -13.47 -43.05 -17.80
N TYR A 557 -13.20 -41.91 -17.15
CA TYR A 557 -12.16 -41.80 -16.14
C TYR A 557 -12.59 -42.22 -14.73
N GLN A 558 -13.85 -42.65 -14.53
CA GLN A 558 -14.35 -43.00 -13.22
C GLN A 558 -13.53 -44.11 -12.53
N PRO A 559 -13.11 -45.19 -13.21
CA PRO A 559 -12.24 -46.17 -12.61
C PRO A 559 -10.88 -45.59 -12.19
N THR A 560 -10.31 -44.72 -13.02
CA THR A 560 -9.04 -44.08 -12.74
C THR A 560 -9.16 -43.05 -11.60
N LEU A 561 -10.24 -42.30 -11.54
CA LEU A 561 -10.53 -41.39 -10.44
C LEU A 561 -10.67 -42.16 -9.11
N ASN A 562 -11.41 -43.26 -9.10
CA ASN A 562 -11.58 -44.08 -7.91
C ASN A 562 -10.24 -44.67 -7.43
N LEU A 563 -9.40 -45.12 -8.37
CA LEU A 563 -8.05 -45.59 -8.04
C LEU A 563 -7.19 -44.46 -7.46
N LEU A 564 -7.25 -43.26 -8.03
CA LEU A 564 -6.51 -42.10 -7.53
C LEU A 564 -6.97 -41.69 -6.11
N ILE A 565 -8.27 -41.62 -5.87
CA ILE A 565 -8.83 -41.35 -4.53
C ILE A 565 -8.35 -42.44 -3.53
N GLN A 566 -8.38 -43.70 -3.93
CA GLN A 566 -7.92 -44.80 -3.09
C GLN A 566 -6.41 -44.73 -2.79
N LEU A 567 -5.60 -44.24 -3.74
CA LEU A 567 -4.17 -44.06 -3.54
C LEU A 567 -3.83 -42.84 -2.67
N LEU A 568 -4.70 -41.81 -2.69
CA LEU A 568 -4.54 -40.58 -1.91
C LEU A 568 -5.10 -40.71 -0.49
N SER A 569 -6.11 -41.54 -0.27
CA SER A 569 -6.68 -41.85 1.06
C SER A 569 -5.71 -42.69 1.91
#